data_40060fb127eb59048db2b7450f74ebe0
#
_entry.id   40060fb127eb59048db2b7450f74ebe0
#
_cell.length_a   1.000
_cell.length_b   1.000
_cell.length_c   1.000
_cell.angle_alpha   90.00
_cell.angle_beta   90.00
_cell.angle_gamma   90.00
#
_symmetry.space_group_name_H-M   'P 1'
#
loop_
_entity.id
_entity.type
_entity.pdbx_description
1 polymer ?
#
loop_
_entity_poly.entity_id
_entity_poly.type
_entity_poly.pdbx_seq_one_letter_code
_entity_poly.pdbx_strand_id
1 'polypeptide(L)'
;MTLRSRVTRRLRKSGRLPSLGHDYERGHREYVSRVGAEGERWLRTKPFTAPPSYELARCLHTFAHIVDRLQLPLRAQVLDVGCGPGWMSEYLARCGYWVTGIDISPDMVRIAGERVEAIEGPIGAALEPQAEFHAMHVRELPWRSRFDAAILYDTMHHFDDEVETLRVIRSTLVPGGLLYLDEGVRPEPGSVGEQTLIDEMKAVGTLESPFDPDYLAAIVEEAGFVHIQRLLVVDELIDLARPKEALDRLSKRARRPDMNTLVAQNPAGSGEEGFAARIDVQGEPRELPDEFAVTLAVTNIGRSFWPGSPRFPYPAGTISVGPYLLEDGRRVELPRTALPHSVAAGGVAGVEVRLPRAVLGDRREVAFDLVREGIAWFSEPDSPLLFLTLP
;
A
#
# COMPACT_ATOMS: atom_id res chain seq x y z
N MET A 1 -28.80 7.58 -12.79
CA MET A 1 -27.98 6.37 -12.68
C MET A 1 -26.86 6.46 -13.70
N THR A 2 -25.64 6.74 -13.28
CA THR A 2 -24.49 6.95 -14.18
C THR A 2 -24.06 5.65 -14.86
N LEU A 3 -23.35 5.74 -15.98
CA LEU A 3 -22.80 4.59 -16.70
C LEU A 3 -21.95 3.70 -15.78
N ARG A 4 -21.18 4.31 -14.87
CA ARG A 4 -20.37 3.67 -13.80
C ARG A 4 -21.22 2.77 -12.89
N SER A 5 -22.39 3.25 -12.39
CA SER A 5 -23.25 2.45 -11.50
C SER A 5 -23.85 1.22 -12.19
N ARG A 6 -24.00 1.24 -13.53
CA ARG A 6 -24.49 0.10 -14.31
C ARG A 6 -23.40 -0.96 -14.51
N VAL A 7 -22.13 -0.55 -14.70
CA VAL A 7 -20.98 -1.44 -14.82
C VAL A 7 -20.75 -2.19 -13.52
N THR A 8 -20.70 -1.47 -12.40
CA THR A 8 -20.52 -2.09 -11.07
C THR A 8 -21.65 -3.09 -10.76
N ARG A 9 -22.90 -2.77 -11.09
CA ARG A 9 -24.03 -3.68 -10.88
C ARG A 9 -23.98 -4.95 -11.75
N ARG A 10 -23.40 -4.87 -12.94
CA ARG A 10 -23.19 -6.04 -13.82
C ARG A 10 -22.05 -6.90 -13.30
N LEU A 11 -20.96 -6.28 -12.85
CA LEU A 11 -19.81 -6.96 -12.27
C LEU A 11 -20.15 -7.62 -10.91
N ARG A 12 -21.01 -7.04 -10.09
CA ARG A 12 -21.49 -7.64 -8.82
C ARG A 12 -22.12 -9.03 -9.01
N LYS A 13 -22.80 -9.28 -10.15
CA LYS A 13 -23.41 -10.60 -10.41
C LYS A 13 -22.43 -11.67 -10.85
N SER A 14 -21.25 -11.29 -11.35
CA SER A 14 -20.25 -12.21 -11.89
C SER A 14 -18.89 -12.10 -11.20
N GLY A 15 -18.71 -11.13 -10.32
CA GLY A 15 -17.42 -10.80 -9.69
C GLY A 15 -17.03 -11.65 -8.50
N ARG A 16 -17.97 -12.37 -7.89
CA ARG A 16 -17.77 -13.22 -6.71
C ARG A 16 -18.54 -14.53 -6.77
N LEU A 17 -18.15 -15.50 -5.95
CA LEU A 17 -18.96 -16.69 -5.72
C LEU A 17 -20.20 -16.33 -4.89
N PRO A 18 -21.35 -16.98 -5.11
CA PRO A 18 -22.55 -16.74 -4.33
C PRO A 18 -22.39 -17.26 -2.91
N SER A 19 -22.91 -16.50 -1.94
CA SER A 19 -23.03 -16.98 -0.57
C SER A 19 -23.89 -18.24 -0.48
N LEU A 20 -23.49 -19.19 0.35
CA LEU A 20 -24.26 -20.42 0.63
C LEU A 20 -25.29 -20.25 1.74
N GLY A 21 -25.44 -19.01 2.29
CA GLY A 21 -26.40 -18.72 3.36
C GLY A 21 -25.97 -19.23 4.74
N HIS A 22 -24.68 -19.48 4.95
CA HIS A 22 -24.12 -19.82 6.27
C HIS A 22 -23.94 -18.57 7.13
N ASP A 23 -23.87 -18.76 8.46
CA ASP A 23 -23.37 -17.76 9.39
C ASP A 23 -21.82 -17.74 9.32
N TYR A 24 -21.30 -17.01 8.34
CA TYR A 24 -19.86 -16.95 8.11
C TYR A 24 -19.11 -16.25 9.23
N GLU A 25 -19.71 -15.24 9.89
CA GLU A 25 -19.08 -14.59 11.04
C GLU A 25 -18.81 -15.60 12.16
N ARG A 26 -19.78 -16.48 12.44
CA ARG A 26 -19.58 -17.55 13.39
C ARG A 26 -18.49 -18.52 12.93
N GLY A 27 -18.46 -18.86 11.64
CA GLY A 27 -17.42 -19.70 11.05
C GLY A 27 -16.03 -19.15 11.30
N HIS A 28 -15.83 -17.87 11.03
CA HIS A 28 -14.54 -17.19 11.26
C HIS A 28 -14.18 -17.10 12.75
N ARG A 29 -15.13 -16.78 13.64
CA ARG A 29 -14.89 -16.75 15.10
C ARG A 29 -14.42 -18.09 15.65
N GLU A 30 -14.98 -19.19 15.16
CA GLU A 30 -14.71 -20.55 15.62
C GLU A 30 -13.62 -21.26 14.79
N TYR A 31 -12.95 -20.58 13.86
CA TYR A 31 -12.04 -21.19 12.87
C TYR A 31 -10.95 -22.04 13.54
N VAL A 32 -10.25 -21.51 14.55
CA VAL A 32 -9.17 -22.23 15.24
C VAL A 32 -9.65 -23.53 15.84
N SER A 33 -10.84 -23.53 16.48
CA SER A 33 -11.41 -24.74 17.05
C SER A 33 -11.83 -25.76 16.00
N ARG A 34 -12.22 -25.29 14.80
CA ARG A 34 -12.65 -26.15 13.68
C ARG A 34 -11.49 -26.84 12.99
N VAL A 35 -10.35 -26.14 12.82
CA VAL A 35 -9.15 -26.72 12.20
C VAL A 35 -8.35 -27.62 13.15
N GLY A 36 -8.65 -27.57 14.46
CA GLY A 36 -8.07 -28.43 15.48
C GLY A 36 -6.57 -28.16 15.75
N ALA A 37 -5.94 -29.04 16.52
CA ALA A 37 -4.57 -28.86 16.99
C ALA A 37 -3.50 -28.82 15.88
N GLU A 38 -3.73 -29.49 14.77
CA GLU A 38 -2.81 -29.45 13.62
C GLU A 38 -2.90 -28.12 12.89
N GLY A 39 -4.13 -27.64 12.65
CA GLY A 39 -4.37 -26.32 12.08
C GLY A 39 -3.84 -25.21 12.97
N GLU A 40 -4.04 -25.28 14.29
CA GLU A 40 -3.47 -24.29 15.21
C GLU A 40 -1.94 -24.26 15.16
N ARG A 41 -1.27 -25.41 15.09
CA ARG A 41 0.19 -25.45 14.91
C ARG A 41 0.62 -24.77 13.62
N TRP A 42 -0.08 -25.01 12.52
CA TRP A 42 0.18 -24.36 11.25
C TRP A 42 0.00 -22.84 11.35
N LEU A 43 -1.07 -22.35 11.96
CA LEU A 43 -1.32 -20.92 12.20
C LEU A 43 -0.18 -20.26 12.98
N ARG A 44 0.32 -20.95 14.03
CA ARG A 44 1.42 -20.44 14.86
C ARG A 44 2.76 -20.36 14.12
N THR A 45 2.98 -21.22 13.14
CA THR A 45 4.25 -21.27 12.39
C THR A 45 4.21 -20.45 11.10
N LYS A 46 3.03 -20.01 10.64
CA LYS A 46 2.90 -19.19 9.42
C LYS A 46 3.81 -17.96 9.47
N PRO A 47 4.53 -17.58 8.40
CA PRO A 47 4.51 -18.21 7.08
C PRO A 47 5.45 -19.40 6.94
N PHE A 48 6.25 -19.74 7.96
CA PHE A 48 7.26 -20.80 7.91
C PHE A 48 6.61 -22.17 8.14
N THR A 49 6.43 -22.90 7.05
CA THR A 49 5.91 -24.28 7.07
C THR A 49 7.00 -25.24 6.62
N ALA A 50 6.96 -26.49 7.11
CA ALA A 50 7.85 -27.54 6.67
C ALA A 50 7.07 -28.64 5.91
N PRO A 51 7.43 -28.96 4.66
CA PRO A 51 8.52 -28.37 3.87
C PRO A 51 8.19 -26.94 3.38
N PRO A 52 9.20 -26.15 2.97
CA PRO A 52 8.96 -24.85 2.36
C PRO A 52 8.02 -24.99 1.16
N SER A 53 7.03 -24.15 1.09
CA SER A 53 5.96 -24.23 0.10
C SER A 53 5.88 -22.96 -0.75
N TYR A 54 5.08 -23.01 -1.81
CA TYR A 54 4.71 -21.83 -2.59
C TYR A 54 4.06 -20.75 -1.71
N GLU A 55 3.32 -21.15 -0.67
CA GLU A 55 2.69 -20.21 0.27
C GLU A 55 3.73 -19.37 1.02
N LEU A 56 4.83 -19.98 1.50
CA LEU A 56 5.93 -19.24 2.12
C LEU A 56 6.49 -18.18 1.16
N ALA A 57 6.79 -18.57 -0.09
CA ALA A 57 7.30 -17.64 -1.09
C ALA A 57 6.31 -16.50 -1.35
N ARG A 58 5.02 -16.80 -1.48
CA ARG A 58 3.95 -15.82 -1.66
C ARG A 58 3.89 -14.83 -0.49
N CYS A 59 3.88 -15.31 0.74
CA CYS A 59 3.86 -14.45 1.93
C CYS A 59 5.06 -13.49 1.96
N LEU A 60 6.27 -14.00 1.71
CA LEU A 60 7.48 -13.18 1.73
C LEU A 60 7.52 -12.17 0.58
N HIS A 61 7.07 -12.54 -0.63
CA HIS A 61 6.94 -11.62 -1.76
C HIS A 61 5.92 -10.51 -1.46
N THR A 62 4.74 -10.85 -0.93
CA THR A 62 3.75 -9.84 -0.55
C THR A 62 4.27 -8.89 0.51
N PHE A 63 4.94 -9.40 1.55
CA PHE A 63 5.56 -8.54 2.56
C PHE A 63 6.61 -7.60 1.94
N ALA A 64 7.48 -8.11 1.07
CA ALA A 64 8.46 -7.29 0.37
C ALA A 64 7.79 -6.21 -0.50
N HIS A 65 6.67 -6.53 -1.17
CA HIS A 65 5.90 -5.56 -1.95
C HIS A 65 5.27 -4.49 -1.06
N ILE A 66 4.73 -4.84 0.12
CA ILE A 66 4.18 -3.87 1.07
C ILE A 66 5.27 -2.84 1.44
N VAL A 67 6.43 -3.31 1.88
CA VAL A 67 7.54 -2.43 2.26
C VAL A 67 7.99 -1.57 1.07
N ASP A 68 8.15 -2.19 -0.11
CA ASP A 68 8.63 -1.50 -1.32
C ASP A 68 7.62 -0.49 -1.89
N ARG A 69 6.32 -0.74 -1.78
CA ARG A 69 5.29 0.11 -2.41
C ARG A 69 4.75 1.18 -1.49
N LEU A 70 4.69 0.92 -0.20
CA LEU A 70 4.17 1.91 0.75
C LEU A 70 5.26 2.87 1.25
N GLN A 71 6.52 2.42 1.30
CA GLN A 71 7.66 3.25 1.72
C GLN A 71 7.36 4.03 3.01
N LEU A 72 6.74 3.36 3.99
CA LEU A 72 6.28 4.01 5.21
C LEU A 72 7.46 4.49 6.07
N PRO A 73 7.34 5.66 6.73
CA PRO A 73 8.35 6.11 7.67
C PRO A 73 8.35 5.25 8.94
N LEU A 74 9.45 5.28 9.70
CA LEU A 74 9.50 4.65 11.01
C LEU A 74 8.34 5.16 11.90
N ARG A 75 7.76 4.26 12.69
CA ARG A 75 6.61 4.50 13.57
C ARG A 75 5.32 4.88 12.85
N ALA A 76 5.25 4.67 11.53
CA ALA A 76 3.97 4.79 10.82
C ALA A 76 2.90 3.93 11.50
N GLN A 77 1.71 4.49 11.63
CA GLN A 77 0.54 3.80 12.18
C GLN A 77 -0.07 2.90 11.10
N VAL A 78 -0.05 1.59 11.31
CA VAL A 78 -0.52 0.62 10.33
C VAL A 78 -1.69 -0.18 10.90
N LEU A 79 -2.80 -0.24 10.17
CA LEU A 79 -3.94 -1.11 10.47
C LEU A 79 -3.81 -2.39 9.64
N ASP A 80 -3.71 -3.55 10.31
CA ASP A 80 -3.72 -4.88 9.70
C ASP A 80 -5.13 -5.48 9.88
N VAL A 81 -5.91 -5.50 8.79
CA VAL A 81 -7.33 -5.89 8.80
C VAL A 81 -7.47 -7.38 8.48
N GLY A 82 -8.08 -8.14 9.38
CA GLY A 82 -8.11 -9.58 9.31
C GLY A 82 -6.72 -10.16 9.52
N CYS A 83 -6.05 -9.70 10.60
CA CYS A 83 -4.63 -10.02 10.86
C CYS A 83 -4.38 -11.52 11.09
N GLY A 84 -5.44 -12.30 11.30
CA GLY A 84 -5.35 -13.73 11.60
C GLY A 84 -4.36 -14.00 12.74
N PRO A 85 -3.44 -14.97 12.58
CA PRO A 85 -2.45 -15.31 13.60
C PRO A 85 -1.28 -14.33 13.69
N GLY A 86 -1.35 -13.14 13.03
CA GLY A 86 -0.46 -12.00 13.22
C GLY A 86 0.92 -12.10 12.56
N TRP A 87 1.14 -12.99 11.59
CA TRP A 87 2.45 -13.12 10.95
C TRP A 87 2.85 -11.83 10.20
N MET A 88 1.89 -11.18 9.50
CA MET A 88 2.12 -9.90 8.82
C MET A 88 2.37 -8.79 9.82
N SER A 89 1.53 -8.68 10.85
CA SER A 89 1.69 -7.72 11.94
C SER A 89 3.04 -7.84 12.64
N GLU A 90 3.52 -9.07 12.90
CA GLU A 90 4.85 -9.32 13.48
C GLU A 90 5.96 -8.74 12.59
N TYR A 91 5.90 -8.99 11.28
CA TYR A 91 6.92 -8.53 10.34
C TYR A 91 6.90 -7.00 10.18
N LEU A 92 5.73 -6.40 10.16
CA LEU A 92 5.57 -4.94 10.14
C LEU A 92 6.12 -4.30 11.43
N ALA A 93 5.84 -4.88 12.59
CA ALA A 93 6.38 -4.41 13.86
C ALA A 93 7.92 -4.50 13.89
N ARG A 94 8.50 -5.58 13.31
CA ARG A 94 9.96 -5.73 13.13
C ARG A 94 10.57 -4.68 12.20
N CYS A 95 9.78 -4.09 11.28
CA CYS A 95 10.20 -2.94 10.47
C CYS A 95 10.14 -1.61 11.22
N GLY A 96 9.69 -1.60 12.48
CA GLY A 96 9.57 -0.39 13.29
C GLY A 96 8.29 0.40 13.06
N TYR A 97 7.26 -0.22 12.48
CA TYR A 97 5.91 0.36 12.37
C TYR A 97 5.11 0.08 13.65
N TRP A 98 4.15 0.93 13.95
CA TRP A 98 3.19 0.75 15.02
C TRP A 98 1.94 0.08 14.46
N VAL A 99 1.74 -1.18 14.80
CA VAL A 99 0.71 -2.01 14.17
C VAL A 99 -0.50 -2.15 15.08
N THR A 100 -1.68 -1.94 14.52
CA THR A 100 -2.95 -2.32 15.14
C THR A 100 -3.56 -3.43 14.30
N GLY A 101 -3.57 -4.66 14.81
CA GLY A 101 -4.19 -5.82 14.15
C GLY A 101 -5.62 -6.03 14.63
N ILE A 102 -6.53 -6.28 13.72
CA ILE A 102 -7.91 -6.68 14.04
C ILE A 102 -8.26 -7.99 13.38
N ASP A 103 -8.96 -8.83 14.11
CA ASP A 103 -9.59 -10.06 13.60
C ASP A 103 -10.90 -10.31 14.34
N ILE A 104 -11.85 -10.98 13.70
CA ILE A 104 -13.11 -11.33 14.36
C ILE A 104 -12.94 -12.50 15.34
N SER A 105 -11.89 -13.31 15.17
CA SER A 105 -11.58 -14.48 16.00
C SER A 105 -10.74 -14.10 17.23
N PRO A 106 -11.24 -14.26 18.46
CA PRO A 106 -10.44 -14.03 19.66
C PRO A 106 -9.20 -14.94 19.75
N ASP A 107 -9.29 -16.16 19.22
CA ASP A 107 -8.16 -17.10 19.21
C ASP A 107 -7.05 -16.65 18.26
N MET A 108 -7.39 -16.09 17.09
CA MET A 108 -6.42 -15.51 16.16
C MET A 108 -5.70 -14.34 16.82
N VAL A 109 -6.45 -13.43 17.45
CA VAL A 109 -5.90 -12.27 18.16
C VAL A 109 -4.96 -12.68 19.29
N ARG A 110 -5.32 -13.73 20.06
CA ARG A 110 -4.45 -14.28 21.09
C ARG A 110 -3.14 -14.81 20.51
N ILE A 111 -3.20 -15.61 19.43
CA ILE A 111 -1.99 -16.12 18.75
C ILE A 111 -1.13 -14.97 18.23
N ALA A 112 -1.74 -13.94 17.65
CA ALA A 112 -1.04 -12.76 17.15
C ALA A 112 -0.28 -12.02 18.27
N GLY A 113 -0.92 -11.82 19.43
CA GLY A 113 -0.27 -11.23 20.62
C GLY A 113 0.93 -12.05 21.08
N GLU A 114 0.76 -13.37 21.27
CA GLU A 114 1.83 -14.28 21.68
C GLU A 114 3.03 -14.25 20.71
N ARG A 115 2.80 -14.06 19.40
CA ARG A 115 3.90 -13.96 18.41
C ARG A 115 4.73 -12.69 18.58
N VAL A 116 4.08 -11.55 18.82
CA VAL A 116 4.80 -10.28 19.00
C VAL A 116 5.50 -10.23 20.34
N GLU A 117 4.89 -10.75 21.40
CA GLU A 117 5.52 -10.88 22.73
C GLU A 117 6.77 -11.78 22.69
N ALA A 118 6.82 -12.75 21.78
CA ALA A 118 7.97 -13.62 21.60
C ALA A 118 9.14 -12.97 20.84
N ILE A 119 9.02 -11.72 20.36
CA ILE A 119 10.13 -11.02 19.72
C ILE A 119 11.13 -10.61 20.80
N GLU A 120 12.29 -11.24 20.83
CA GLU A 120 13.36 -10.95 21.76
C GLU A 120 14.21 -9.75 21.32
N GLY A 121 14.39 -8.78 22.22
CA GLY A 121 15.30 -7.65 22.05
C GLY A 121 14.83 -6.59 21.06
N PRO A 122 15.58 -5.48 20.97
CA PRO A 122 15.26 -4.41 20.05
C PRO A 122 15.46 -4.84 18.59
N ILE A 123 14.58 -4.37 17.73
CA ILE A 123 14.70 -4.49 16.29
C ILE A 123 15.55 -3.34 15.72
N GLY A 124 15.76 -3.31 14.40
CA GLY A 124 16.58 -2.30 13.73
C GLY A 124 16.38 -0.89 14.30
N ALA A 125 17.42 -0.07 14.34
CA ALA A 125 17.46 1.24 15.00
C ALA A 125 17.15 1.22 16.52
N ALA A 126 17.34 0.08 17.20
CA ALA A 126 17.05 -0.13 18.62
C ALA A 126 15.61 0.21 19.04
N LEU A 127 14.66 -0.04 18.15
CA LEU A 127 13.23 0.15 18.42
C LEU A 127 12.64 -1.08 19.09
N GLU A 128 11.75 -0.88 20.05
CA GLU A 128 10.91 -1.94 20.57
C GLU A 128 9.76 -2.21 19.59
N PRO A 129 9.46 -3.48 19.26
CA PRO A 129 8.31 -3.83 18.44
C PRO A 129 7.02 -3.32 19.06
N GLN A 130 6.17 -2.68 18.28
CA GLN A 130 4.91 -2.12 18.75
C GLN A 130 3.76 -2.71 17.95
N ALA A 131 2.97 -3.57 18.59
CA ALA A 131 1.71 -4.05 18.03
C ALA A 131 0.66 -4.24 19.11
N GLU A 132 -0.57 -3.88 18.80
CA GLU A 132 -1.75 -4.15 19.60
C GLU A 132 -2.78 -4.92 18.77
N PHE A 133 -3.55 -5.80 19.41
CA PHE A 133 -4.50 -6.65 18.72
C PHE A 133 -5.88 -6.57 19.36
N HIS A 134 -6.93 -6.54 18.52
CA HIS A 134 -8.30 -6.41 18.97
C HIS A 134 -9.22 -7.45 18.29
N ALA A 135 -9.93 -8.25 19.11
CA ALA A 135 -10.97 -9.15 18.62
C ALA A 135 -12.24 -8.36 18.35
N MET A 136 -12.43 -7.92 17.10
CA MET A 136 -13.60 -7.12 16.72
C MET A 136 -13.95 -7.28 15.23
N HIS A 137 -15.19 -6.99 14.92
CA HIS A 137 -15.63 -6.91 13.54
C HIS A 137 -15.17 -5.62 12.89
N VAL A 138 -14.79 -5.64 11.60
CA VAL A 138 -14.32 -4.46 10.86
C VAL A 138 -15.30 -3.29 10.86
N ARG A 139 -16.62 -3.55 10.94
CA ARG A 139 -17.66 -2.51 11.03
C ARG A 139 -17.68 -1.76 12.36
N GLU A 140 -17.01 -2.30 13.39
CA GLU A 140 -16.97 -1.75 14.75
C GLU A 140 -15.75 -0.90 15.02
N LEU A 141 -14.92 -0.61 13.99
CA LEU A 141 -13.69 0.17 14.13
C LEU A 141 -13.97 1.55 14.74
N PRO A 142 -13.41 1.84 15.93
CA PRO A 142 -13.68 3.10 16.63
C PRO A 142 -12.84 4.26 16.10
N TRP A 143 -11.79 3.97 15.36
CA TRP A 143 -10.79 4.95 14.93
C TRP A 143 -11.27 5.77 13.73
N ARG A 144 -10.81 7.02 13.67
CA ARG A 144 -11.01 7.92 12.54
C ARG A 144 -9.70 8.66 12.29
N SER A 145 -9.28 8.74 11.03
CA SER A 145 -8.06 9.46 10.61
C SER A 145 -6.84 9.19 11.53
N ARG A 146 -6.61 7.92 11.86
CA ARG A 146 -5.54 7.47 12.75
C ARG A 146 -4.37 6.85 12.00
N PHE A 147 -4.64 6.06 10.96
CA PHE A 147 -3.64 5.21 10.35
C PHE A 147 -3.06 5.82 9.09
N ASP A 148 -1.74 5.73 8.93
CA ASP A 148 -1.02 6.11 7.72
C ASP A 148 -1.25 5.10 6.59
N ALA A 149 -1.43 3.83 6.95
CA ALA A 149 -1.77 2.76 6.00
C ALA A 149 -2.71 1.72 6.61
N ALA A 150 -3.51 1.09 5.74
CA ALA A 150 -4.27 -0.11 6.03
C ALA A 150 -3.84 -1.23 5.07
N ILE A 151 -3.68 -2.43 5.60
CA ILE A 151 -3.27 -3.62 4.86
C ILE A 151 -4.37 -4.67 4.98
N LEU A 152 -4.80 -5.22 3.85
CA LEU A 152 -5.67 -6.37 3.74
C LEU A 152 -4.93 -7.43 2.93
N TYR A 153 -4.52 -8.48 3.60
CA TYR A 153 -3.86 -9.62 2.96
C TYR A 153 -4.71 -10.86 3.09
N ASP A 154 -5.23 -11.34 1.97
CA ASP A 154 -5.97 -12.61 1.89
C ASP A 154 -7.15 -12.67 2.91
N THR A 155 -7.93 -11.57 2.97
CA THR A 155 -8.99 -11.38 3.98
C THR A 155 -10.25 -10.73 3.42
N MET A 156 -10.16 -9.89 2.39
CA MET A 156 -11.30 -9.12 1.87
C MET A 156 -12.40 -10.04 1.32
N HIS A 157 -12.01 -11.22 0.82
CA HIS A 157 -12.92 -12.22 0.29
C HIS A 157 -13.83 -12.86 1.34
N HIS A 158 -13.55 -12.65 2.62
CA HIS A 158 -14.40 -13.11 3.74
C HIS A 158 -15.55 -12.13 4.05
N PHE A 159 -15.53 -10.90 3.56
CA PHE A 159 -16.57 -9.92 3.86
C PHE A 159 -17.74 -10.00 2.87
N ASP A 160 -18.95 -9.89 3.38
CA ASP A 160 -20.20 -9.94 2.61
C ASP A 160 -20.60 -8.59 2.00
N ASP A 161 -20.23 -7.46 2.63
CA ASP A 161 -20.44 -6.09 2.18
C ASP A 161 -19.10 -5.37 1.99
N GLU A 162 -18.47 -5.65 0.85
CA GLU A 162 -17.11 -5.21 0.55
C GLU A 162 -16.99 -3.69 0.44
N VAL A 163 -17.97 -3.03 -0.14
CA VAL A 163 -17.93 -1.57 -0.35
C VAL A 163 -18.05 -0.84 0.98
N GLU A 164 -18.97 -1.27 1.84
CA GLU A 164 -19.13 -0.67 3.17
C GLU A 164 -17.91 -0.95 4.05
N THR A 165 -17.39 -2.16 4.01
CA THR A 165 -16.14 -2.53 4.68
C THR A 165 -14.99 -1.61 4.27
N LEU A 166 -14.78 -1.40 2.97
CA LEU A 166 -13.76 -0.50 2.46
C LEU A 166 -14.02 0.97 2.86
N ARG A 167 -15.28 1.43 2.94
CA ARG A 167 -15.62 2.77 3.44
C ARG A 167 -15.26 2.95 4.91
N VAL A 168 -15.56 1.95 5.73
CA VAL A 168 -15.18 1.96 7.14
C VAL A 168 -13.65 2.02 7.27
N ILE A 169 -12.91 1.16 6.59
CA ILE A 169 -11.44 1.16 6.58
C ILE A 169 -10.93 2.52 6.12
N ARG A 170 -11.44 3.06 5.00
CA ARG A 170 -11.04 4.37 4.50
C ARG A 170 -11.22 5.48 5.54
N SER A 171 -12.28 5.43 6.34
CA SER A 171 -12.54 6.42 7.39
C SER A 171 -11.52 6.39 8.53
N THR A 172 -10.80 5.28 8.70
CA THR A 172 -9.73 5.16 9.70
C THR A 172 -8.39 5.72 9.24
N LEU A 173 -8.23 5.86 7.91
CA LEU A 173 -7.01 6.39 7.33
C LEU A 173 -6.94 7.92 7.43
N VAL A 174 -5.76 8.43 7.70
CA VAL A 174 -5.49 9.88 7.57
C VAL A 174 -5.73 10.34 6.13
N PRO A 175 -6.00 11.63 5.87
CA PRO A 175 -6.03 12.15 4.50
C PRO A 175 -4.72 11.82 3.78
N GLY A 176 -4.80 11.27 2.57
CA GLY A 176 -3.61 10.80 1.82
C GLY A 176 -3.08 9.44 2.22
N GLY A 177 -3.57 8.83 3.30
CA GLY A 177 -3.16 7.51 3.78
C GLY A 177 -3.39 6.40 2.75
N LEU A 178 -2.63 5.32 2.85
CA LEU A 178 -2.52 4.28 1.84
C LEU A 178 -3.34 3.04 2.17
N LEU A 179 -3.92 2.42 1.17
CA LEU A 179 -4.49 1.08 1.22
C LEU A 179 -3.60 0.14 0.41
N TYR A 180 -3.18 -0.97 1.01
CA TYR A 180 -2.62 -2.12 0.32
C TYR A 180 -3.58 -3.29 0.46
N LEU A 181 -3.98 -3.87 -0.68
CA LEU A 181 -4.91 -4.97 -0.73
C LEU A 181 -4.33 -6.06 -1.64
N ASP A 182 -4.24 -7.30 -1.13
CA ASP A 182 -3.74 -8.46 -1.86
C ASP A 182 -4.71 -9.63 -1.68
N GLU A 183 -5.31 -10.08 -2.78
CA GLU A 183 -6.39 -11.05 -2.79
C GLU A 183 -6.23 -12.11 -3.87
N GLY A 184 -6.84 -13.25 -3.65
CA GLY A 184 -6.97 -14.28 -4.67
C GLY A 184 -7.79 -13.81 -5.87
N VAL A 185 -7.49 -14.37 -7.04
CA VAL A 185 -8.28 -14.18 -8.25
C VAL A 185 -9.37 -15.24 -8.33
N ARG A 186 -10.58 -14.83 -8.65
CA ARG A 186 -11.70 -15.75 -8.83
C ARG A 186 -11.36 -16.82 -9.87
N PRO A 187 -11.51 -18.11 -9.53
CA PRO A 187 -11.36 -19.20 -10.49
C PRO A 187 -12.36 -19.10 -11.66
N GLU A 188 -12.05 -19.76 -12.76
CA GLU A 188 -12.98 -19.89 -13.88
C GLU A 188 -14.26 -20.59 -13.42
N PRO A 189 -15.45 -20.09 -13.84
CA PRO A 189 -16.71 -20.74 -13.55
C PRO A 189 -16.73 -22.21 -14.00
N GLY A 190 -17.14 -23.10 -13.10
CA GLY A 190 -17.19 -24.54 -13.33
C GLY A 190 -15.83 -25.25 -13.27
N SER A 191 -14.76 -24.56 -12.88
CA SER A 191 -13.43 -25.17 -12.71
C SER A 191 -13.32 -25.97 -11.40
N VAL A 192 -12.29 -26.83 -11.33
CA VAL A 192 -11.93 -27.53 -10.10
C VAL A 192 -11.62 -26.53 -8.97
N GLY A 193 -10.95 -25.42 -9.28
CA GLY A 193 -10.66 -24.39 -8.29
C GLY A 193 -11.92 -23.75 -7.68
N GLU A 194 -12.94 -23.47 -8.50
CA GLU A 194 -14.23 -22.98 -8.00
C GLU A 194 -14.92 -24.00 -7.09
N GLN A 195 -14.91 -25.27 -7.49
CA GLN A 195 -15.52 -26.35 -6.71
C GLN A 195 -14.79 -26.54 -5.37
N THR A 196 -13.45 -26.44 -5.36
CA THR A 196 -12.64 -26.50 -4.12
C THR A 196 -13.06 -25.45 -3.12
N LEU A 197 -13.20 -24.18 -3.54
CA LEU A 197 -13.66 -23.10 -2.67
C LEU A 197 -15.07 -23.33 -2.13
N ILE A 198 -15.98 -23.81 -2.98
CA ILE A 198 -17.36 -24.17 -2.56
C ILE A 198 -17.34 -25.27 -1.50
N ASP A 199 -16.49 -26.26 -1.66
CA ASP A 199 -16.40 -27.38 -0.71
C ASP A 199 -15.73 -26.94 0.61
N GLU A 200 -14.77 -26.02 0.57
CA GLU A 200 -14.18 -25.39 1.75
C GLU A 200 -15.21 -24.56 2.51
N MET A 201 -15.97 -23.70 1.82
CA MET A 201 -17.08 -22.96 2.45
C MET A 201 -18.08 -23.87 3.17
N LYS A 202 -18.39 -25.05 2.62
CA LYS A 202 -19.27 -26.03 3.26
C LYS A 202 -18.61 -26.71 4.47
N ALA A 203 -17.33 -27.03 4.37
CA ALA A 203 -16.62 -27.79 5.39
C ALA A 203 -16.28 -26.93 6.60
N VAL A 204 -15.80 -25.71 6.38
CA VAL A 204 -15.31 -24.82 7.44
C VAL A 204 -16.36 -23.79 7.86
N GLY A 205 -17.26 -23.40 6.95
CA GLY A 205 -18.30 -22.41 7.20
C GLY A 205 -17.77 -20.98 7.15
N THR A 206 -16.63 -20.75 6.48
CA THR A 206 -16.08 -19.44 6.16
C THR A 206 -16.51 -19.02 4.76
N LEU A 207 -16.53 -17.72 4.48
CA LEU A 207 -16.79 -17.21 3.13
C LEU A 207 -15.48 -17.19 2.36
N GLU A 208 -15.37 -18.03 1.34
CA GLU A 208 -14.21 -18.12 0.45
C GLU A 208 -14.62 -17.66 -0.95
N SER A 209 -14.62 -16.35 -1.18
CA SER A 209 -15.13 -15.77 -2.42
C SER A 209 -14.18 -14.74 -3.02
N PRO A 210 -13.05 -15.19 -3.62
CA PRO A 210 -12.09 -14.32 -4.26
C PRO A 210 -12.70 -13.53 -5.42
N PHE A 211 -12.00 -12.52 -5.90
CA PHE A 211 -12.53 -11.48 -6.75
C PHE A 211 -12.11 -11.61 -8.21
N ASP A 212 -13.03 -11.28 -9.11
CA ASP A 212 -12.64 -10.81 -10.44
C ASP A 212 -11.80 -9.52 -10.29
N PRO A 213 -10.65 -9.39 -11.00
CA PRO A 213 -9.76 -8.25 -10.83
C PRO A 213 -10.40 -6.89 -11.13
N ASP A 214 -11.27 -6.81 -12.12
CA ASP A 214 -11.93 -5.54 -12.48
C ASP A 214 -13.04 -5.20 -11.50
N TYR A 215 -13.70 -6.22 -10.95
CA TYR A 215 -14.67 -6.04 -9.88
C TYR A 215 -14.01 -5.49 -8.61
N LEU A 216 -12.86 -6.07 -8.19
CA LEU A 216 -12.13 -5.59 -7.01
C LEU A 216 -11.71 -4.13 -7.15
N ALA A 217 -11.15 -3.75 -8.30
CA ALA A 217 -10.79 -2.35 -8.55
C ALA A 217 -12.02 -1.42 -8.52
N ALA A 218 -13.15 -1.86 -9.07
CA ALA A 218 -14.37 -1.07 -9.09
C ALA A 218 -14.96 -0.85 -7.68
N ILE A 219 -14.92 -1.82 -6.77
CA ILE A 219 -15.41 -1.64 -5.39
C ILE A 219 -14.49 -0.74 -4.56
N VAL A 220 -13.18 -0.79 -4.80
CA VAL A 220 -12.22 0.13 -4.17
C VAL A 220 -12.49 1.58 -4.62
N GLU A 221 -12.76 1.81 -5.92
CA GLU A 221 -13.18 3.12 -6.44
C GLU A 221 -14.54 3.55 -5.87
N GLU A 222 -15.52 2.65 -5.80
CA GLU A 222 -16.86 2.93 -5.25
C GLU A 222 -16.82 3.28 -3.76
N ALA A 223 -15.88 2.70 -3.01
CA ALA A 223 -15.63 3.05 -1.61
C ALA A 223 -15.00 4.44 -1.44
N GLY A 224 -14.57 5.08 -2.54
CA GLY A 224 -14.06 6.44 -2.57
C GLY A 224 -12.55 6.55 -2.43
N PHE A 225 -11.80 5.48 -2.64
CA PHE A 225 -10.36 5.55 -2.83
C PHE A 225 -10.01 6.15 -4.20
N VAL A 226 -8.82 6.74 -4.28
CA VAL A 226 -8.28 7.38 -5.48
C VAL A 226 -6.89 6.82 -5.81
N HIS A 227 -6.36 7.16 -6.99
CA HIS A 227 -5.02 6.71 -7.44
C HIS A 227 -4.82 5.20 -7.33
N ILE A 228 -5.85 4.43 -7.71
CA ILE A 228 -5.85 2.99 -7.65
C ILE A 228 -4.87 2.43 -8.68
N GLN A 229 -3.89 1.67 -8.22
CA GLN A 229 -2.87 1.04 -9.03
C GLN A 229 -2.88 -0.47 -8.80
N ARG A 230 -2.79 -1.23 -9.88
CA ARG A 230 -2.62 -2.69 -9.81
C ARG A 230 -1.14 -3.02 -9.91
N LEU A 231 -0.63 -3.77 -8.94
CA LEU A 231 0.71 -4.32 -9.00
C LEU A 231 0.71 -5.55 -9.92
N LEU A 232 1.51 -5.50 -10.96
CA LEU A 232 1.84 -6.67 -11.76
C LEU A 232 3.17 -7.23 -11.27
N VAL A 233 3.12 -8.38 -10.63
CA VAL A 233 4.31 -9.11 -10.22
C VAL A 233 4.85 -9.88 -11.41
N VAL A 234 6.11 -9.62 -11.77
CA VAL A 234 6.81 -10.28 -12.86
C VAL A 234 7.97 -11.06 -12.27
N ASP A 235 7.77 -12.35 -12.06
CA ASP A 235 8.76 -13.31 -11.56
C ASP A 235 9.05 -14.42 -12.58
N GLU A 236 8.88 -14.12 -13.87
CA GLU A 236 9.07 -15.06 -14.96
C GLU A 236 10.55 -15.38 -15.19
N LEU A 237 10.85 -16.67 -15.26
CA LEU A 237 12.12 -17.14 -15.81
C LEU A 237 12.04 -17.07 -17.35
N ILE A 238 12.97 -16.29 -17.93
CA ILE A 238 13.05 -16.14 -19.39
C ILE A 238 13.99 -17.21 -19.93
N ASP A 239 13.46 -18.14 -20.73
CA ASP A 239 14.30 -18.99 -21.56
C ASP A 239 14.95 -18.13 -22.65
N LEU A 240 16.25 -17.91 -22.52
CA LEU A 240 17.02 -17.07 -23.45
C LEU A 240 16.99 -17.59 -24.90
N ALA A 241 16.71 -18.87 -25.09
CA ALA A 241 16.51 -19.42 -26.44
C ALA A 241 15.13 -19.07 -27.03
N ARG A 242 14.13 -18.73 -26.19
CA ARG A 242 12.74 -18.46 -26.58
C ARG A 242 12.14 -17.25 -25.86
N PRO A 243 12.76 -16.06 -25.96
CA PRO A 243 12.32 -14.89 -25.19
C PRO A 243 10.90 -14.41 -25.54
N LYS A 244 10.44 -14.64 -26.76
CA LYS A 244 9.08 -14.25 -27.19
C LYS A 244 7.99 -14.95 -26.41
N GLU A 245 8.17 -16.23 -26.06
CA GLU A 245 7.19 -16.99 -25.28
C GLU A 245 7.00 -16.42 -23.89
N ALA A 246 8.08 -15.92 -23.26
CA ALA A 246 7.99 -15.23 -21.97
C ALA A 246 7.22 -13.90 -22.10
N LEU A 247 7.50 -13.10 -23.12
CA LEU A 247 6.79 -11.83 -23.37
C LEU A 247 5.30 -12.06 -23.64
N ASP A 248 4.93 -13.12 -24.36
CA ASP A 248 3.54 -13.49 -24.61
C ASP A 248 2.82 -13.90 -23.30
N ARG A 249 3.49 -14.66 -22.41
CA ARG A 249 2.95 -15.01 -21.09
C ARG A 249 2.76 -13.75 -20.24
N LEU A 250 3.75 -12.86 -20.15
CA LEU A 250 3.66 -11.60 -19.43
C LEU A 250 2.51 -10.72 -19.94
N SER A 251 2.35 -10.63 -21.26
CA SER A 251 1.23 -9.90 -21.87
C SER A 251 -0.14 -10.47 -21.48
N LYS A 252 -0.25 -11.80 -21.37
CA LYS A 252 -1.48 -12.46 -20.89
C LYS A 252 -1.73 -12.19 -19.41
N ARG A 253 -0.69 -12.30 -18.56
CA ARG A 253 -0.78 -11.99 -17.12
C ARG A 253 -1.12 -10.52 -16.85
N ALA A 254 -0.63 -9.59 -17.65
CA ALA A 254 -1.00 -8.19 -17.54
C ALA A 254 -2.50 -7.94 -17.78
N ARG A 255 -3.12 -8.75 -18.66
CA ARG A 255 -4.58 -8.69 -18.92
C ARG A 255 -5.40 -9.44 -17.88
N ARG A 256 -4.86 -10.52 -17.34
CA ARG A 256 -5.50 -11.36 -16.32
C ARG A 256 -4.44 -11.78 -15.31
N PRO A 257 -4.27 -10.97 -14.23
CA PRO A 257 -3.28 -11.25 -13.21
C PRO A 257 -3.64 -12.51 -12.42
N ASP A 258 -2.62 -13.19 -11.90
CA ASP A 258 -2.79 -14.35 -11.03
C ASP A 258 -3.13 -13.95 -9.58
N MET A 259 -2.85 -12.70 -9.23
CA MET A 259 -3.14 -12.08 -7.92
C MET A 259 -3.78 -10.71 -8.10
N ASN A 260 -4.63 -10.34 -7.17
CA ASN A 260 -5.32 -9.05 -7.12
C ASN A 260 -4.63 -8.12 -6.13
N THR A 261 -3.44 -7.66 -6.45
CA THR A 261 -2.73 -6.69 -5.59
C THR A 261 -3.04 -5.27 -6.05
N LEU A 262 -3.66 -4.48 -5.17
CA LEU A 262 -3.98 -3.07 -5.39
C LEU A 262 -3.30 -2.19 -4.35
N VAL A 263 -2.82 -1.04 -4.80
CA VAL A 263 -2.43 0.08 -3.94
C VAL A 263 -3.35 1.24 -4.27
N ALA A 264 -3.94 1.85 -3.27
CA ALA A 264 -4.85 2.98 -3.43
C ALA A 264 -4.63 4.00 -2.34
N GLN A 265 -5.16 5.20 -2.52
CA GLN A 265 -4.98 6.32 -1.61
C GLN A 265 -6.33 6.80 -1.08
N ASN A 266 -6.41 7.07 0.23
CA ASN A 266 -7.50 7.86 0.79
C ASN A 266 -7.41 9.28 0.21
N PRO A 267 -8.50 9.88 -0.28
CA PRO A 267 -8.44 11.24 -0.77
C PRO A 267 -7.75 12.16 0.24
N ALA A 268 -6.79 12.94 -0.24
CA ALA A 268 -6.23 14.03 0.53
C ALA A 268 -7.28 15.12 0.69
N GLY A 269 -7.26 15.84 1.82
CA GLY A 269 -8.13 16.98 2.03
C GLY A 269 -8.04 17.99 0.88
N SER A 270 -9.14 18.64 0.55
CA SER A 270 -9.16 19.73 -0.43
C SER A 270 -8.57 21.00 0.18
N GLY A 271 -7.68 21.67 -0.58
CA GLY A 271 -7.14 22.99 -0.24
C GLY A 271 -5.71 22.99 0.28
N GLU A 272 -5.15 24.19 0.44
CA GLU A 272 -3.76 24.45 0.87
C GLU A 272 -3.41 23.84 2.24
N GLU A 273 -4.38 23.72 3.16
CA GLU A 273 -4.17 23.08 4.47
C GLU A 273 -3.83 21.57 4.37
N GLY A 274 -4.20 20.90 3.27
CA GLY A 274 -3.91 19.49 3.05
C GLY A 274 -2.47 19.19 2.64
N PHE A 275 -1.89 20.07 1.81
CA PHE A 275 -0.54 19.94 1.23
C PHE A 275 0.24 21.23 1.47
N ALA A 276 0.77 21.40 2.67
CA ALA A 276 1.66 22.51 3.00
C ALA A 276 3.06 21.96 3.30
N ALA A 277 4.08 22.62 2.76
CA ALA A 277 5.46 22.19 2.85
C ALA A 277 6.40 23.32 3.25
N ARG A 278 7.53 22.93 3.85
CA ARG A 278 8.69 23.76 4.00
C ARG A 278 9.91 23.04 3.44
N ILE A 279 10.72 23.75 2.70
CA ILE A 279 11.99 23.25 2.17
C ILE A 279 13.11 24.07 2.78
N ASP A 280 14.05 23.40 3.43
CA ASP A 280 15.24 24.00 4.04
C ASP A 280 16.50 23.40 3.40
N VAL A 281 17.50 24.24 3.03
CA VAL A 281 18.78 23.76 2.52
C VAL A 281 19.61 23.21 3.66
N GLN A 282 20.20 22.03 3.46
CA GLN A 282 21.07 21.37 4.43
C GLN A 282 22.53 21.45 3.97
N GLY A 283 23.29 22.33 4.61
CA GLY A 283 24.68 22.61 4.22
C GLY A 283 24.81 23.46 2.97
N GLU A 284 26.01 23.54 2.46
CA GLU A 284 26.32 24.29 1.23
C GLU A 284 26.07 23.43 -0.01
N PRO A 285 25.51 24.02 -1.13
CA PRO A 285 25.46 23.32 -2.40
C PRO A 285 26.85 22.91 -2.86
N ARG A 286 26.99 21.67 -3.32
CA ARG A 286 28.26 21.12 -3.79
C ARG A 286 28.38 21.23 -5.30
N GLU A 287 29.48 21.82 -5.73
CA GLU A 287 29.84 21.85 -7.13
C GLU A 287 30.57 20.56 -7.52
N LEU A 288 30.05 19.85 -8.50
CA LEU A 288 30.62 18.64 -9.10
C LEU A 288 30.97 18.90 -10.57
N PRO A 289 31.79 18.05 -11.21
CA PRO A 289 32.25 18.31 -12.59
C PRO A 289 31.12 18.64 -13.59
N ASP A 290 30.03 17.86 -13.55
CA ASP A 290 28.95 17.97 -14.55
C ASP A 290 27.61 18.41 -13.96
N GLU A 291 27.53 18.63 -12.63
CA GLU A 291 26.28 18.92 -11.93
C GLU A 291 26.51 19.68 -10.63
N PHE A 292 25.45 20.26 -10.08
CA PHE A 292 25.41 20.71 -8.68
C PHE A 292 24.57 19.72 -7.86
N ALA A 293 24.98 19.44 -6.64
CA ALA A 293 24.22 18.65 -5.68
C ALA A 293 23.75 19.53 -4.51
N VAL A 294 22.46 19.55 -4.27
CA VAL A 294 21.82 20.32 -3.21
C VAL A 294 21.12 19.35 -2.27
N THR A 295 21.45 19.37 -0.99
CA THR A 295 20.75 18.57 0.02
C THR A 295 19.65 19.42 0.65
N LEU A 296 18.43 18.91 0.64
CA LEU A 296 17.24 19.57 1.15
C LEU A 296 16.62 18.77 2.27
N ALA A 297 16.10 19.47 3.29
CA ALA A 297 15.13 18.91 4.24
C ALA A 297 13.73 19.36 3.81
N VAL A 298 12.89 18.42 3.47
CA VAL A 298 11.51 18.66 3.05
C VAL A 298 10.58 18.27 4.19
N THR A 299 9.93 19.27 4.79
CA THR A 299 9.04 19.10 5.94
C THR A 299 7.58 19.14 5.48
N ASN A 300 6.81 18.13 5.84
CA ASN A 300 5.37 18.13 5.70
C ASN A 300 4.73 18.92 6.85
N ILE A 301 4.35 20.16 6.60
CA ILE A 301 3.64 21.01 7.57
C ILE A 301 2.12 21.00 7.34
N GLY A 302 1.65 20.23 6.34
CA GLY A 302 0.24 19.99 6.08
C GLY A 302 -0.33 18.85 6.94
N ARG A 303 -1.60 18.52 6.68
CA ARG A 303 -2.32 17.46 7.39
C ARG A 303 -2.40 16.15 6.62
N SER A 304 -2.09 16.17 5.33
CA SER A 304 -2.16 14.98 4.49
C SER A 304 -0.86 14.18 4.56
N PHE A 305 -0.99 12.86 4.56
CA PHE A 305 0.12 11.94 4.35
C PHE A 305 0.65 12.07 2.92
N TRP A 306 1.96 12.11 2.75
CA TRP A 306 2.62 12.24 1.46
C TRP A 306 3.23 10.89 1.04
N PRO A 307 2.67 10.21 0.05
CA PRO A 307 3.29 9.02 -0.50
C PRO A 307 4.61 9.36 -1.19
N GLY A 308 5.69 8.70 -0.80
CA GLY A 308 6.98 8.72 -1.49
C GLY A 308 7.14 7.52 -2.41
N SER A 309 7.95 7.65 -3.46
CA SER A 309 8.32 6.51 -4.30
C SER A 309 9.69 6.75 -4.92
N PRO A 310 10.69 5.92 -4.60
CA PRO A 310 12.02 6.04 -5.20
C PRO A 310 12.08 5.54 -6.66
N ARG A 311 10.97 5.03 -7.20
CA ARG A 311 10.91 4.39 -8.53
C ARG A 311 10.32 5.31 -9.59
N PHE A 312 11.06 5.51 -10.66
CA PHE A 312 10.57 6.21 -11.86
C PHE A 312 9.95 5.20 -12.86
N PRO A 313 8.87 5.53 -13.60
CA PRO A 313 8.08 6.75 -13.47
C PRO A 313 7.33 6.83 -12.14
N TYR A 314 7.26 8.03 -11.57
CA TYR A 314 6.62 8.22 -10.28
C TYR A 314 5.12 7.98 -10.37
N PRO A 315 4.55 7.15 -9.50
CA PRO A 315 3.11 6.91 -9.50
C PRO A 315 2.31 8.20 -9.25
N ALA A 316 1.12 8.31 -9.85
CA ALA A 316 0.24 9.44 -9.62
C ALA A 316 -0.09 9.59 -8.13
N GLY A 317 -0.03 10.83 -7.63
CA GLY A 317 -0.28 11.15 -6.23
C GLY A 317 0.94 11.08 -5.31
N THR A 318 2.07 10.50 -5.74
CA THR A 318 3.34 10.57 -4.98
C THR A 318 3.92 11.98 -5.01
N ILE A 319 4.78 12.28 -4.03
CA ILE A 319 5.41 13.59 -3.92
C ILE A 319 6.86 13.51 -4.36
N SER A 320 7.27 14.49 -5.15
CA SER A 320 8.66 14.70 -5.58
C SER A 320 9.08 16.16 -5.39
N VAL A 321 10.39 16.37 -5.28
CA VAL A 321 10.98 17.72 -5.37
C VAL A 321 11.10 18.08 -6.85
N GLY A 322 10.52 19.19 -7.25
CA GLY A 322 10.57 19.74 -8.59
C GLY A 322 11.42 21.01 -8.62
N PRO A 323 12.71 20.94 -8.99
CA PRO A 323 13.49 22.13 -9.29
C PRO A 323 13.06 22.71 -10.64
N TYR A 324 13.14 24.02 -10.77
CA TYR A 324 12.84 24.70 -12.03
C TYR A 324 13.55 26.05 -12.14
N LEU A 325 13.67 26.54 -13.38
CA LEU A 325 14.08 27.91 -13.70
C LEU A 325 12.83 28.75 -13.94
N LEU A 326 12.85 29.98 -13.50
CA LEU A 326 11.75 30.92 -13.78
C LEU A 326 12.12 31.75 -15.04
N GLU A 327 11.36 31.62 -16.13
CA GLU A 327 11.53 32.36 -17.38
C GLU A 327 10.21 33.01 -17.79
N ASP A 328 10.18 34.31 -17.86
CA ASP A 328 8.99 35.10 -18.24
C ASP A 328 7.73 34.71 -17.42
N GLY A 329 7.90 34.45 -16.11
CA GLY A 329 6.84 34.03 -15.22
C GLY A 329 6.37 32.57 -15.41
N ARG A 330 7.14 31.75 -16.13
CA ARG A 330 6.83 30.32 -16.38
C ARG A 330 7.90 29.42 -15.80
N ARG A 331 7.49 28.23 -15.36
CA ARG A 331 8.40 27.16 -14.96
C ARG A 331 9.04 26.50 -16.17
N VAL A 332 10.38 26.48 -16.20
CA VAL A 332 11.15 25.59 -17.05
C VAL A 332 11.65 24.46 -16.16
N GLU A 333 10.97 23.34 -16.23
CA GLU A 333 11.19 22.22 -15.31
C GLU A 333 12.57 21.59 -15.50
N LEU A 334 13.22 21.27 -14.38
CA LEU A 334 14.44 20.49 -14.29
C LEU A 334 14.11 19.05 -13.85
N PRO A 335 15.05 18.11 -13.92
CA PRO A 335 14.81 16.74 -13.47
C PRO A 335 14.32 16.69 -12.02
N ARG A 336 13.17 16.04 -11.81
CA ARG A 336 12.56 15.88 -10.50
C ARG A 336 13.27 14.81 -9.67
N THR A 337 13.23 14.96 -8.37
CA THR A 337 13.79 13.99 -7.43
C THR A 337 12.69 13.48 -6.50
N ALA A 338 12.47 12.17 -6.46
CA ALA A 338 11.49 11.54 -5.57
C ALA A 338 11.84 11.76 -4.10
N LEU A 339 10.83 11.80 -3.24
CA LEU A 339 11.05 11.58 -1.82
C LEU A 339 11.50 10.13 -1.59
N PRO A 340 12.52 9.90 -0.75
CA PRO A 340 13.08 8.56 -0.52
C PRO A 340 12.10 7.60 0.17
N HIS A 341 11.14 8.15 0.90
CA HIS A 341 10.08 7.45 1.62
C HIS A 341 8.85 8.35 1.75
N SER A 342 7.73 7.75 2.16
CA SER A 342 6.52 8.49 2.50
C SER A 342 6.72 9.37 3.73
N VAL A 343 5.98 10.49 3.83
CA VAL A 343 6.16 11.49 4.90
C VAL A 343 4.81 11.78 5.56
N ALA A 344 4.69 11.39 6.83
CA ALA A 344 3.52 11.72 7.64
C ALA A 344 3.45 13.23 7.95
N ALA A 345 2.29 13.70 8.39
CA ALA A 345 2.13 15.08 8.88
C ALA A 345 3.15 15.38 9.99
N GLY A 346 3.86 16.49 9.87
CA GLY A 346 4.96 16.87 10.77
C GLY A 346 6.29 16.16 10.52
N GLY A 347 6.33 15.18 9.61
CA GLY A 347 7.55 14.45 9.24
C GLY A 347 8.48 15.23 8.32
N VAL A 348 9.72 14.74 8.21
CA VAL A 348 10.77 15.34 7.37
C VAL A 348 11.44 14.27 6.51
N ALA A 349 11.69 14.58 5.25
CA ALA A 349 12.52 13.77 4.36
C ALA A 349 13.78 14.55 3.93
N GLY A 350 14.94 13.90 4.02
CA GLY A 350 16.18 14.40 3.43
C GLY A 350 16.27 13.99 1.96
N VAL A 351 16.51 14.94 1.07
CA VAL A 351 16.57 14.71 -0.39
C VAL A 351 17.83 15.36 -0.97
N GLU A 352 18.63 14.58 -1.69
CA GLU A 352 19.72 15.13 -2.51
C GLU A 352 19.22 15.36 -3.93
N VAL A 353 19.11 16.61 -4.32
CA VAL A 353 18.72 17.01 -5.68
C VAL A 353 19.97 17.25 -6.53
N ARG A 354 20.02 16.64 -7.70
CA ARG A 354 21.12 16.80 -8.66
C ARG A 354 20.67 17.62 -9.84
N LEU A 355 21.43 18.67 -10.14
CA LEU A 355 21.13 19.67 -11.16
C LEU A 355 22.19 19.62 -12.24
N PRO A 356 21.97 18.95 -13.37
CA PRO A 356 22.95 18.83 -14.44
C PRO A 356 23.29 20.20 -15.05
N ARG A 357 24.59 20.52 -15.19
CA ARG A 357 25.07 21.76 -15.82
C ARG A 357 24.56 21.90 -17.24
N ALA A 358 24.46 20.80 -17.98
CA ALA A 358 23.96 20.84 -19.36
C ALA A 358 22.53 21.40 -19.48
N VAL A 359 21.73 21.33 -18.41
CA VAL A 359 20.37 21.88 -18.38
C VAL A 359 20.33 23.29 -17.79
N LEU A 360 21.19 23.57 -16.83
CA LEU A 360 21.30 24.90 -16.20
C LEU A 360 21.94 25.94 -17.13
N GLY A 361 22.95 25.56 -17.94
CA GLY A 361 23.79 26.49 -18.66
C GLY A 361 24.55 27.41 -17.68
N ASP A 362 24.50 28.71 -17.92
CA ASP A 362 25.14 29.74 -17.06
C ASP A 362 24.24 30.20 -15.91
N ARG A 363 23.05 29.65 -15.78
CA ARG A 363 22.07 30.03 -14.74
C ARG A 363 22.50 29.49 -13.38
N ARG A 364 22.32 30.33 -12.37
CA ARG A 364 22.66 29.99 -10.98
C ARG A 364 21.46 30.08 -10.02
N GLU A 365 20.39 30.75 -10.41
CA GLU A 365 19.18 30.84 -9.62
C GLU A 365 18.24 29.71 -9.97
N VAL A 366 17.91 28.88 -8.97
CA VAL A 366 17.01 27.73 -9.10
C VAL A 366 15.92 27.84 -8.06
N ALA A 367 14.70 27.68 -8.51
CA ALA A 367 13.54 27.54 -7.65
C ALA A 367 13.27 26.08 -7.33
N PHE A 368 12.83 25.79 -6.13
CA PHE A 368 12.41 24.46 -5.69
C PHE A 368 11.00 24.51 -5.16
N ASP A 369 10.22 23.55 -5.58
CA ASP A 369 8.87 23.32 -5.12
C ASP A 369 8.60 21.82 -5.01
N LEU A 370 7.44 21.45 -4.51
CA LEU A 370 7.00 20.08 -4.51
C LEU A 370 5.95 19.84 -5.61
N VAL A 371 5.96 18.64 -6.12
CA VAL A 371 5.03 18.19 -7.16
C VAL A 371 4.27 16.99 -6.62
N ARG A 372 2.95 17.06 -6.67
CA ARG A 372 2.09 15.90 -6.56
C ARG A 372 1.94 15.31 -7.95
N GLU A 373 2.65 14.23 -8.21
CA GLU A 373 2.82 13.66 -9.54
C GLU A 373 1.48 13.36 -10.24
N GLY A 374 1.39 13.85 -11.50
CA GLY A 374 0.18 13.72 -12.32
C GLY A 374 -1.01 14.57 -11.86
N ILE A 375 -0.83 15.47 -10.86
CA ILE A 375 -1.92 16.27 -10.29
C ILE A 375 -1.61 17.76 -10.30
N ALA A 376 -0.64 18.23 -9.50
CA ALA A 376 -0.35 19.65 -9.35
C ALA A 376 1.00 19.91 -8.69
N TRP A 377 1.50 21.14 -8.85
CA TRP A 377 2.54 21.74 -8.03
C TRP A 377 1.95 22.24 -6.72
N PHE A 378 2.78 22.39 -5.68
CA PHE A 378 2.33 22.88 -4.37
C PHE A 378 2.11 24.38 -4.34
N SER A 379 2.82 25.14 -5.18
CA SER A 379 2.70 26.60 -5.24
C SER A 379 2.61 27.12 -6.68
N GLU A 380 2.36 28.41 -6.84
CA GLU A 380 2.39 29.10 -8.12
C GLU A 380 3.84 29.31 -8.61
N PRO A 381 4.08 29.50 -9.92
CA PRO A 381 5.45 29.61 -10.48
C PRO A 381 6.31 30.72 -9.88
N ASP A 382 5.70 31.84 -9.53
CA ASP A 382 6.35 33.04 -8.98
C ASP A 382 6.47 33.05 -7.45
N SER A 383 5.94 32.03 -6.78
CA SER A 383 5.94 31.86 -5.33
C SER A 383 6.45 30.48 -4.89
N PRO A 384 7.66 30.04 -5.31
CA PRO A 384 8.18 28.73 -4.96
C PRO A 384 8.42 28.60 -3.45
N LEU A 385 8.50 27.36 -2.99
CA LEU A 385 8.81 27.06 -1.57
C LEU A 385 10.24 27.45 -1.19
N LEU A 386 11.17 27.49 -2.16
CA LEU A 386 12.55 27.89 -1.95
C LEU A 386 13.16 28.48 -3.24
N PHE A 387 13.87 29.62 -3.12
CA PHE A 387 14.82 30.10 -4.11
C PHE A 387 16.26 29.90 -3.61
N LEU A 388 17.13 29.43 -4.47
CA LEU A 388 18.52 29.17 -4.16
C LEU A 388 19.44 29.68 -5.26
N THR A 389 20.51 30.39 -4.88
CA THR A 389 21.62 30.73 -5.76
C THR A 389 22.72 29.68 -5.60
N LEU A 390 23.08 29.02 -6.71
CA LEU A 390 24.18 28.05 -6.78
C LEU A 390 25.54 28.76 -6.81
N PRO A 391 26.60 28.15 -6.31
CA PRO A 391 27.93 28.71 -6.30
C PRO A 391 28.53 28.92 -7.72
#